data_d861c219e53cd1fadd2644898da1835d
#
_entry.id   d861c219e53cd1fadd2644898da1835d
#
_cell.length_a   1.000
_cell.length_b   1.000
_cell.length_c   1.000
_cell.angle_alpha   90.00
_cell.angle_beta   90.00
_cell.angle_gamma   90.00
#
_symmetry.space_group_name_H-M   'P 1'
#
loop_
_entity.id
_entity.type
_entity.pdbx_description
1 polymer ?
#
loop_
_entity_poly.entity_id
_entity_poly.type
_entity_poly.pdbx_seq_one_letter_code
_entity_poly.pdbx_strand_id
1 'polypeptide(L)'
;ISQNHILPPLFCTNTSVYNKYINKREQCFGKQGEDMGDVIVSMEHITKEFPGVKALDDVKFNLRSGEVMALLGENGAGKSTLMKILSGVYSLDQGSLKIFGKDYSSLTPSSAREAGVAIIHQELNMCKDLTVAQNMFLGREERKGFVLNNSNMEDIARKYLGELGV
;
A
#
# COMPACT_ATOMS: atom_id res chain seq x y z
N ILE A 1 22.08 -16.73 -8.65
CA ILE A 1 20.77 -16.90 -7.96
C ILE A 1 20.08 -15.54 -8.05
N SER A 2 19.15 -15.42 -9.02
CA SER A 2 18.40 -14.20 -9.33
C SER A 2 17.39 -13.93 -8.21
N GLN A 3 17.60 -12.88 -7.42
CA GLN A 3 16.55 -12.34 -6.56
C GLN A 3 15.60 -11.52 -7.45
N ASN A 4 14.48 -12.13 -7.83
CA ASN A 4 13.35 -11.41 -8.38
C ASN A 4 12.79 -10.49 -7.28
N HIS A 5 13.16 -9.21 -7.33
CA HIS A 5 12.49 -8.17 -6.55
C HIS A 5 11.08 -7.98 -7.16
N ILE A 6 10.11 -8.74 -6.65
CA ILE A 6 8.70 -8.46 -6.89
C ILE A 6 8.40 -7.18 -6.12
N LEU A 7 8.25 -6.07 -6.85
CA LEU A 7 7.79 -4.81 -6.25
C LEU A 7 6.38 -5.03 -5.68
N PRO A 8 6.10 -4.62 -4.44
CA PRO A 8 4.79 -4.77 -3.85
C PRO A 8 3.72 -4.00 -4.66
N PRO A 9 2.48 -4.47 -4.68
CA PRO A 9 1.39 -3.78 -5.36
C PRO A 9 1.20 -2.37 -4.78
N LEU A 10 1.13 -1.38 -5.65
CA LEU A 10 1.01 0.02 -5.28
C LEU A 10 -0.46 0.43 -5.32
N PHE A 11 -1.04 0.73 -4.16
CA PHE A 11 -2.39 1.30 -4.07
C PHE A 11 -2.30 2.81 -3.95
N CYS A 12 -2.77 3.53 -4.97
CA CYS A 12 -2.76 4.99 -4.99
C CYS A 12 -4.19 5.53 -5.03
N THR A 13 -4.55 6.38 -4.06
CA THR A 13 -5.85 7.06 -4.00
C THR A 13 -5.83 8.46 -4.63
N ASN A 14 -4.66 8.91 -5.14
CA ASN A 14 -4.49 10.25 -5.71
C ASN A 14 -4.26 10.20 -7.23
N THR A 15 -5.20 10.79 -7.98
CA THR A 15 -5.19 10.81 -9.45
C THR A 15 -3.94 11.47 -10.05
N SER A 16 -3.34 12.47 -9.40
CA SER A 16 -2.16 13.17 -9.91
C SER A 16 -0.88 12.31 -9.81
N VAL A 17 -0.76 11.52 -8.75
CA VAL A 17 0.33 10.56 -8.58
C VAL A 17 0.16 9.38 -9.54
N TYR A 18 -1.08 8.92 -9.73
CA TYR A 18 -1.44 7.89 -10.68
C TYR A 18 -0.96 8.22 -12.11
N ASN A 19 -1.24 9.43 -12.61
CA ASN A 19 -0.84 9.84 -13.96
C ASN A 19 0.70 9.89 -14.15
N LYS A 20 1.46 10.27 -13.12
CA LYS A 20 2.93 10.29 -13.17
C LYS A 20 3.54 8.88 -13.27
N TYR A 21 2.90 7.87 -12.66
CA TYR A 21 3.38 6.48 -12.71
C TYR A 21 2.89 5.72 -13.93
N ILE A 22 1.71 6.01 -14.47
CA ILE A 22 1.19 5.38 -15.70
C ILE A 22 2.07 5.75 -16.89
N ASN A 23 2.46 7.00 -17.05
CA ASN A 23 3.30 7.43 -18.18
C ASN A 23 4.69 6.73 -18.21
N LYS A 24 5.16 6.20 -17.08
CA LYS A 24 6.37 5.36 -17.04
C LYS A 24 6.10 3.88 -17.33
N ARG A 25 4.85 3.41 -17.24
CA ARG A 25 4.45 2.01 -17.46
C ARG A 25 3.83 1.74 -18.84
N GLU A 26 3.59 2.76 -19.67
CA GLU A 26 3.10 2.53 -21.05
C GLU A 26 4.02 1.62 -21.87
N GLN A 27 5.29 1.47 -21.49
CA GLN A 27 6.19 0.46 -22.06
C GLN A 27 5.94 -0.98 -21.57
N CYS A 28 5.12 -1.17 -20.52
CA CYS A 28 4.74 -2.49 -19.98
C CYS A 28 3.33 -2.94 -20.41
N PHE A 29 2.51 -2.08 -21.00
CA PHE A 29 1.13 -2.38 -21.40
C PHE A 29 0.99 -2.92 -22.83
N GLY A 30 1.97 -3.62 -23.33
CA GLY A 30 1.97 -4.21 -24.67
C GLY A 30 1.52 -5.67 -24.72
N LYS A 31 0.47 -6.08 -23.98
CA LYS A 31 -0.24 -7.35 -24.25
C LYS A 31 -1.64 -7.31 -23.64
N GLN A 32 -2.62 -6.94 -24.43
CA GLN A 32 -4.01 -7.28 -24.18
C GLN A 32 -4.18 -8.78 -24.50
N GLY A 33 -4.56 -9.59 -23.51
CA GLY A 33 -5.19 -10.89 -23.77
C GLY A 33 -4.48 -12.16 -23.34
N GLU A 34 -3.40 -12.15 -22.58
CA GLU A 34 -2.79 -13.39 -22.11
C GLU A 34 -2.42 -13.33 -20.62
N ASP A 35 -2.99 -14.29 -19.88
CA ASP A 35 -2.64 -14.73 -18.53
C ASP A 35 -2.67 -13.62 -17.43
N MET A 36 -3.88 -13.32 -16.98
CA MET A 36 -4.03 -12.55 -15.75
C MET A 36 -3.45 -13.40 -14.62
N GLY A 37 -2.35 -12.93 -14.03
CA GLY A 37 -1.63 -13.61 -12.96
C GLY A 37 -2.51 -14.00 -11.77
N ASP A 38 -1.96 -14.75 -10.83
CA ASP A 38 -2.66 -15.22 -9.63
C ASP A 38 -3.27 -14.08 -8.83
N VAL A 39 -4.40 -14.35 -8.18
CA VAL A 39 -5.02 -13.41 -7.23
C VAL A 39 -4.10 -13.25 -6.03
N ILE A 40 -3.54 -12.06 -5.85
CA ILE A 40 -2.63 -11.72 -4.76
C ILE A 40 -3.32 -11.05 -3.58
N VAL A 41 -4.47 -10.39 -3.80
CA VAL A 41 -5.35 -9.88 -2.74
C VAL A 41 -6.77 -10.32 -3.04
N SER A 42 -7.42 -10.92 -2.05
CA SER A 42 -8.85 -11.26 -2.09
C SER A 42 -9.52 -10.76 -0.83
N MET A 43 -10.55 -9.95 -1.00
CA MET A 43 -11.43 -9.45 0.05
C MET A 43 -12.85 -9.87 -0.31
N GLU A 44 -13.45 -10.73 0.51
CA GLU A 44 -14.76 -11.31 0.23
C GLU A 44 -15.74 -10.99 1.36
N HIS A 45 -16.93 -10.52 0.99
CA HIS A 45 -18.01 -10.21 1.91
C HIS A 45 -17.63 -9.21 3.01
N ILE A 46 -16.84 -8.21 2.66
CA ILE A 46 -16.32 -7.22 3.61
C ILE A 46 -17.44 -6.29 4.04
N THR A 47 -17.70 -6.28 5.33
CA THR A 47 -18.62 -5.35 5.99
C THR A 47 -17.87 -4.52 7.03
N LYS A 48 -18.13 -3.22 7.05
CA LYS A 48 -17.59 -2.28 8.03
C LYS A 48 -18.63 -1.28 8.45
N GLU A 49 -18.89 -1.23 9.75
CA GLU A 49 -19.83 -0.30 10.37
C GLU A 49 -19.10 0.69 11.28
N PHE A 50 -19.55 1.92 11.24
CA PHE A 50 -19.17 2.97 12.19
C PHE A 50 -20.44 3.46 12.87
N PRO A 51 -20.35 4.13 14.04
CA PRO A 51 -21.53 4.67 14.70
C PRO A 51 -22.39 5.51 13.75
N GLY A 52 -23.61 5.03 13.47
CA GLY A 52 -24.58 5.70 12.62
C GLY A 52 -24.42 5.49 11.10
N VAL A 53 -23.40 4.75 10.63
CA VAL A 53 -23.21 4.50 9.19
C VAL A 53 -22.58 3.15 8.88
N LYS A 54 -23.17 2.40 7.95
CA LYS A 54 -22.53 1.23 7.34
C LYS A 54 -21.70 1.70 6.15
N ALA A 55 -20.38 1.73 6.33
CA ALA A 55 -19.45 2.25 5.33
C ALA A 55 -19.13 1.25 4.23
N LEU A 56 -19.18 -0.06 4.52
CA LEU A 56 -19.07 -1.15 3.56
C LEU A 56 -20.13 -2.19 3.90
N ASP A 57 -20.81 -2.71 2.88
CA ASP A 57 -21.86 -3.71 3.00
C ASP A 57 -21.65 -4.80 1.95
N ASP A 58 -21.20 -5.98 2.39
CA ASP A 58 -20.96 -7.16 1.55
C ASP A 58 -20.06 -6.89 0.32
N VAL A 59 -19.00 -6.11 0.50
CA VAL A 59 -18.13 -5.68 -0.60
C VAL A 59 -17.12 -6.76 -0.94
N LYS A 60 -16.88 -6.96 -2.25
CA LYS A 60 -15.83 -7.83 -2.79
C LYS A 60 -14.78 -7.03 -3.53
N PHE A 61 -13.53 -7.43 -3.37
CA PHE A 61 -12.40 -6.82 -4.06
C PHE A 61 -11.32 -7.87 -4.28
N ASN A 62 -10.88 -8.02 -5.53
CA ASN A 62 -9.79 -8.92 -5.89
C ASN A 62 -8.76 -8.15 -6.70
N LEU A 63 -7.47 -8.41 -6.45
CA LEU A 63 -6.35 -7.87 -7.22
C LEU A 63 -5.45 -9.01 -7.67
N ARG A 64 -5.04 -8.97 -8.93
CA ARG A 64 -4.13 -9.96 -9.51
C ARG A 64 -2.71 -9.43 -9.62
N SER A 65 -1.77 -10.34 -9.71
CA SER A 65 -0.36 -9.99 -9.91
C SER A 65 -0.18 -9.23 -11.23
N GLY A 66 0.55 -8.10 -11.17
CA GLY A 66 0.77 -7.21 -12.31
C GLY A 66 -0.40 -6.32 -12.70
N GLU A 67 -1.56 -6.46 -12.04
CA GLU A 67 -2.75 -5.67 -12.31
C GLU A 67 -2.67 -4.27 -11.69
N VAL A 68 -3.22 -3.27 -12.39
CA VAL A 68 -3.50 -1.93 -11.87
C VAL A 68 -5.00 -1.74 -11.84
N MET A 69 -5.58 -1.70 -10.64
CA MET A 69 -7.02 -1.54 -10.44
C MET A 69 -7.36 -0.14 -9.94
N ALA A 70 -8.33 0.51 -10.58
CA ALA A 70 -8.87 1.80 -10.15
C ALA A 70 -10.21 1.60 -9.42
N LEU A 71 -10.31 2.12 -8.18
CA LEU A 71 -11.56 2.19 -7.44
C LEU A 71 -12.26 3.51 -7.75
N LEU A 72 -13.38 3.43 -8.46
CA LEU A 72 -14.20 4.58 -8.82
C LEU A 72 -15.49 4.62 -7.98
N GLY A 73 -16.01 5.80 -7.74
CA GLY A 73 -17.25 6.03 -6.97
C GLY A 73 -17.29 7.42 -6.35
N GLU A 74 -18.45 7.81 -5.89
CA GLU A 74 -18.71 9.10 -5.24
C GLU A 74 -17.96 9.23 -3.90
N ASN A 75 -17.88 10.46 -3.38
CA ASN A 75 -17.36 10.69 -2.04
C ASN A 75 -18.29 10.01 -1.01
N GLY A 76 -17.71 9.28 -0.06
CA GLY A 76 -18.48 8.47 0.88
C GLY A 76 -18.79 7.04 0.43
N ALA A 77 -18.49 6.64 -0.80
CA ALA A 77 -18.76 5.29 -1.32
C ALA A 77 -17.89 4.17 -0.71
N GLY A 78 -17.20 4.39 0.41
CA GLY A 78 -16.43 3.36 1.12
C GLY A 78 -15.03 3.07 0.56
N LYS A 79 -14.59 3.69 -0.55
CA LYS A 79 -13.27 3.41 -1.19
C LYS A 79 -12.10 3.53 -0.21
N SER A 80 -12.04 4.65 0.51
CA SER A 80 -10.98 4.88 1.49
C SER A 80 -11.07 3.95 2.69
N THR A 81 -12.29 3.54 3.08
CA THR A 81 -12.51 2.56 4.15
C THR A 81 -11.97 1.20 3.76
N LEU A 82 -12.24 0.74 2.53
CA LEU A 82 -11.73 -0.52 2.00
C LEU A 82 -10.20 -0.54 1.99
N MET A 83 -9.57 0.54 1.51
CA MET A 83 -8.11 0.67 1.49
C MET A 83 -7.50 0.75 2.90
N LYS A 84 -8.19 1.39 3.85
CA LYS A 84 -7.77 1.44 5.26
C LYS A 84 -7.87 0.08 5.95
N ILE A 85 -8.82 -0.77 5.57
CA ILE A 85 -8.89 -2.17 6.03
C ILE A 85 -7.69 -2.95 5.47
N LEU A 86 -7.44 -2.87 4.18
CA LEU A 86 -6.32 -3.56 3.54
C LEU A 86 -4.96 -3.12 4.10
N SER A 87 -4.81 -1.85 4.47
CA SER A 87 -3.58 -1.33 5.10
C SER A 87 -3.50 -1.54 6.61
N GLY A 88 -4.51 -2.17 7.22
CA GLY A 88 -4.53 -2.47 8.66
C GLY A 88 -4.83 -1.29 9.57
N VAL A 89 -5.29 -0.15 9.03
CA VAL A 89 -5.72 1.02 9.82
C VAL A 89 -7.08 0.76 10.46
N TYR A 90 -7.97 0.04 9.76
CA TYR A 90 -9.25 -0.41 10.29
C TYR A 90 -9.34 -1.93 10.28
N SER A 91 -9.97 -2.50 11.31
CA SER A 91 -10.40 -3.90 11.28
C SER A 91 -11.66 -4.04 10.43
N LEU A 92 -11.83 -5.16 9.74
CA LEU A 92 -13.11 -5.56 9.18
C LEU A 92 -14.03 -6.08 10.29
N ASP A 93 -15.34 -5.91 10.13
CA ASP A 93 -16.32 -6.44 11.09
C ASP A 93 -16.85 -7.81 10.64
N GLN A 94 -17.00 -8.00 9.32
CA GLN A 94 -17.34 -9.29 8.71
C GLN A 94 -16.60 -9.45 7.38
N GLY A 95 -16.48 -10.70 6.93
CA GLY A 95 -15.85 -11.08 5.69
C GLY A 95 -14.50 -11.78 5.88
N SER A 96 -13.79 -11.97 4.79
CA SER A 96 -12.45 -12.59 4.78
C SER A 96 -11.48 -11.77 3.94
N LEU A 97 -10.23 -11.75 4.38
CA LEU A 97 -9.13 -11.09 3.71
C LEU A 97 -8.00 -12.08 3.51
N LYS A 98 -7.56 -12.23 2.26
CA LYS A 98 -6.38 -13.03 1.89
C LYS A 98 -5.38 -12.14 1.16
N ILE A 99 -4.10 -12.30 1.50
CA ILE A 99 -2.98 -11.65 0.82
C ILE A 99 -1.95 -12.73 0.51
N PHE A 100 -1.58 -12.89 -0.76
CA PHE A 100 -0.73 -13.97 -1.26
C PHE A 100 -1.16 -15.36 -0.76
N GLY A 101 -2.47 -15.63 -0.79
CA GLY A 101 -3.06 -16.90 -0.35
C GLY A 101 -3.13 -17.12 1.16
N LYS A 102 -2.57 -16.22 1.99
CA LYS A 102 -2.62 -16.31 3.45
C LYS A 102 -3.82 -15.56 3.99
N ASP A 103 -4.58 -16.22 4.87
CA ASP A 103 -5.75 -15.64 5.53
C ASP A 103 -5.35 -14.69 6.67
N TYR A 104 -6.08 -13.57 6.77
CA TYR A 104 -5.93 -12.59 7.85
C TYR A 104 -7.31 -12.27 8.43
N SER A 105 -7.51 -12.53 9.72
CA SER A 105 -8.73 -12.13 10.45
C SER A 105 -8.76 -10.64 10.74
N SER A 106 -7.59 -10.04 10.93
CA SER A 106 -7.38 -8.59 11.03
C SER A 106 -5.93 -8.27 10.66
N LEU A 107 -5.69 -7.07 10.18
CA LEU A 107 -4.36 -6.53 9.94
C LEU A 107 -4.08 -5.38 10.90
N THR A 108 -2.82 -5.23 11.26
CA THR A 108 -2.26 -4.00 11.79
C THR A 108 -1.41 -3.34 10.69
N PRO A 109 -1.08 -2.05 10.77
CA PRO A 109 -0.20 -1.42 9.77
C PRO A 109 1.16 -2.14 9.62
N SER A 110 1.68 -2.73 10.71
CA SER A 110 2.92 -3.52 10.66
C SER A 110 2.73 -4.83 9.91
N SER A 111 1.69 -5.61 10.26
CA SER A 111 1.43 -6.90 9.60
C SER A 111 0.99 -6.73 8.13
N ALA A 112 0.29 -5.65 7.79
CA ALA A 112 -0.05 -5.33 6.40
C ALA A 112 1.22 -5.06 5.57
N ARG A 113 2.16 -4.29 6.13
CA ARG A 113 3.46 -4.04 5.49
C ARG A 113 4.28 -5.32 5.34
N GLU A 114 4.33 -6.17 6.35
CA GLU A 114 5.00 -7.48 6.30
C GLU A 114 4.35 -8.40 5.25
N ALA A 115 3.04 -8.28 5.05
CA ALA A 115 2.31 -8.97 4.00
C ALA A 115 2.51 -8.35 2.60
N GLY A 116 3.32 -7.29 2.46
CA GLY A 116 3.63 -6.64 1.18
C GLY A 116 2.67 -5.52 0.77
N VAL A 117 1.78 -5.08 1.65
CA VAL A 117 0.88 -3.94 1.39
C VAL A 117 1.57 -2.64 1.73
N ALA A 118 1.62 -1.70 0.78
CA ALA A 118 2.08 -0.33 0.99
C ALA A 118 0.97 0.66 0.62
N ILE A 119 0.83 1.73 1.37
CA ILE A 119 -0.14 2.79 1.11
C ILE A 119 0.58 4.12 0.89
N ILE A 120 0.13 4.88 -0.12
CA ILE A 120 0.55 6.26 -0.33
C ILE A 120 -0.63 7.14 0.08
N HIS A 121 -0.44 7.91 1.15
CA HIS A 121 -1.45 8.84 1.64
C HIS A 121 -1.56 10.07 0.73
N GLN A 122 -2.76 10.67 0.68
CA GLN A 122 -3.00 11.91 -0.07
C GLN A 122 -2.22 13.10 0.50
N GLU A 123 -2.07 13.14 1.82
CA GLU A 123 -1.36 14.18 2.54
C GLU A 123 -0.01 13.68 3.03
N LEU A 124 1.00 14.52 2.87
CA LEU A 124 2.33 14.28 3.42
C LEU A 124 2.33 14.66 4.90
N ASN A 125 2.03 13.69 5.75
CA ASN A 125 2.09 13.85 7.20
C ASN A 125 3.54 13.72 7.68
N MET A 126 4.35 14.75 7.43
CA MET A 126 5.74 14.80 7.89
C MET A 126 5.83 15.44 9.28
N CYS A 127 6.66 14.86 10.13
CA CYS A 127 7.05 15.49 11.39
C CYS A 127 8.02 16.64 11.08
N LYS A 128 7.59 17.88 11.33
CA LYS A 128 8.34 19.10 10.97
C LYS A 128 9.68 19.22 11.70
N ASP A 129 9.77 18.64 12.89
CA ASP A 129 10.96 18.69 13.74
C ASP A 129 11.98 17.59 13.43
N LEU A 130 11.68 16.72 12.46
CA LEU A 130 12.57 15.64 12.03
C LEU A 130 13.18 15.94 10.67
N THR A 131 14.42 15.46 10.46
CA THR A 131 15.05 15.52 9.15
C THR A 131 14.32 14.65 8.12
N VAL A 132 14.61 14.83 6.84
CA VAL A 132 14.05 14.00 5.76
C VAL A 132 14.36 12.53 6.00
N ALA A 133 15.61 12.19 6.33
CA ALA A 133 16.01 10.83 6.64
C ALA A 133 15.23 10.26 7.83
N GLN A 134 15.09 11.01 8.91
CA GLN A 134 14.31 10.59 10.07
C GLN A 134 12.83 10.37 9.75
N ASN A 135 12.22 11.24 8.94
CA ASN A 135 10.85 11.04 8.46
C ASN A 135 10.71 9.78 7.59
N MET A 136 11.69 9.51 6.71
CA MET A 136 11.68 8.30 5.87
C MET A 136 11.78 7.01 6.68
N PHE A 137 12.50 7.04 7.80
CA PHE A 137 12.72 5.86 8.65
C PHE A 137 11.87 5.85 9.92
N LEU A 138 10.88 6.74 10.05
CA LEU A 138 10.03 6.81 11.23
C LEU A 138 9.33 5.47 11.52
N GLY A 139 9.51 4.95 12.73
CA GLY A 139 9.01 3.64 13.16
C GLY A 139 9.74 2.42 12.59
N ARG A 140 10.89 2.64 11.91
CA ARG A 140 11.79 1.62 11.37
C ARG A 140 13.24 2.09 11.36
N GLU A 141 13.59 2.85 12.39
CA GLU A 141 14.90 3.43 12.52
C GLU A 141 15.98 2.33 12.61
N GLU A 142 17.04 2.49 11.84
CA GLU A 142 18.19 1.60 11.94
C GLU A 142 18.99 1.87 13.21
N ARG A 143 19.42 0.81 13.86
CA ARG A 143 20.16 0.88 15.12
C ARG A 143 21.51 0.18 15.00
N LYS A 144 22.53 0.77 15.62
CA LYS A 144 23.81 0.14 15.87
C LYS A 144 23.93 -0.11 17.39
N GLY A 145 23.47 -1.29 17.83
CA GLY A 145 23.27 -1.58 19.25
C GLY A 145 22.09 -0.79 19.81
N PHE A 146 22.31 0.02 20.83
CA PHE A 146 21.27 0.86 21.47
C PHE A 146 21.15 2.27 20.88
N VAL A 147 22.00 2.65 19.92
CA VAL A 147 22.05 4.00 19.34
C VAL A 147 21.50 3.98 17.91
N LEU A 148 20.79 5.05 17.53
CA LEU A 148 20.32 5.24 16.15
C LEU A 148 21.52 5.41 15.21
N ASN A 149 21.49 4.74 14.07
CA ASN A 149 22.49 4.86 13.02
C ASN A 149 22.07 5.94 12.00
N ASN A 150 22.13 7.19 12.43
CA ASN A 150 21.70 8.33 11.62
C ASN A 150 22.49 8.44 10.30
N SER A 151 23.80 8.16 10.32
CA SER A 151 24.63 8.24 9.11
C SER A 151 24.15 7.27 8.02
N ASN A 152 23.88 6.01 8.37
CA ASN A 152 23.38 5.03 7.41
C ASN A 152 21.98 5.38 6.89
N MET A 153 21.10 5.89 7.75
CA MET A 153 19.77 6.35 7.34
C MET A 153 19.86 7.53 6.36
N GLU A 154 20.79 8.46 6.57
CA GLU A 154 21.03 9.59 5.65
C GLU A 154 21.57 9.13 4.30
N ASP A 155 22.52 8.19 4.28
CA ASP A 155 23.09 7.65 3.05
C ASP A 155 22.02 6.92 2.22
N ILE A 156 21.19 6.11 2.86
CA ILE A 156 20.07 5.43 2.20
C ILE A 156 19.04 6.44 1.69
N ALA A 157 18.69 7.45 2.48
CA ALA A 157 17.77 8.50 2.08
C ALA A 157 18.28 9.26 0.84
N ARG A 158 19.58 9.65 0.82
CA ARG A 158 20.20 10.30 -0.34
C ARG A 158 20.16 9.43 -1.59
N LYS A 159 20.40 8.12 -1.44
CA LYS A 159 20.31 7.18 -2.56
C LYS A 159 18.90 7.16 -3.16
N TYR A 160 17.86 7.00 -2.33
CA TYR A 160 16.48 6.98 -2.82
C TYR A 160 16.04 8.31 -3.44
N LEU A 161 16.43 9.43 -2.86
CA LEU A 161 16.13 10.76 -3.42
C LEU A 161 16.86 10.96 -4.76
N GLY A 162 18.12 10.55 -4.87
CA GLY A 162 18.86 10.59 -6.11
C GLY A 162 18.24 9.74 -7.23
N GLU A 163 17.69 8.56 -6.92
CA GLU A 163 16.93 7.74 -7.88
C GLU A 163 15.64 8.43 -8.37
N LEU A 164 15.07 9.34 -7.57
CA LEU A 164 13.90 10.14 -7.92
C LEU A 164 14.27 11.45 -8.63
N GLY A 165 15.56 11.77 -8.77
CA GLY A 165 16.05 13.00 -9.39
C GLY A 165 15.90 14.23 -8.51
N VAL A 166 15.97 14.08 -7.19
CA VAL A 166 15.91 15.14 -6.17
C VAL A 166 17.25 15.29 -5.47
#